data_6c5ba99a502b30274ed1c0d7e2768c67
#
_entry.id   6c5ba99a502b30274ed1c0d7e2768c67
#
_cell.length_a   1.000
_cell.length_b   1.000
_cell.length_c   1.000
_cell.angle_alpha   90.00
_cell.angle_beta   90.00
_cell.angle_gamma   90.00
#
_symmetry.space_group_name_H-M   'P 1'
#
loop_
_entity.id
_entity.type
_entity.pdbx_description
1 polymer ?
#
loop_
_entity_poly.entity_id
_entity_poly.type
_entity_poly.pdbx_seq_one_letter_code
_entity_poly.pdbx_strand_id
1 'polypeptide(L)'
;MSKSTIIRTLVFEALQGYKYNNTAIPVFDEIVNPNVPIPSVNGAQEVYIVLQDQQEYYNAVQNVCHSRTNNDLTIRVVTKWGLIGSKQLCEDISNEILALIRTKRGESLLPDSNVQRINLSMSRAISEVTQSNLSFSFITILNFIYNG
;
A
#
# COMPACT_ATOMS: atom_id res chain seq x y z
N MET A 1 20.78 -3.32 7.30
CA MET A 1 19.41 -3.39 6.74
C MET A 1 19.32 -2.45 5.56
N SER A 2 18.80 -2.91 4.44
CA SER A 2 18.65 -2.06 3.25
C SER A 2 17.59 -0.99 3.46
N LYS A 3 17.70 0.11 2.71
CA LYS A 3 16.70 1.18 2.74
C LYS A 3 15.33 0.69 2.30
N SER A 4 15.28 -0.20 1.32
CA SER A 4 14.04 -0.84 0.88
C SER A 4 13.38 -1.63 2.00
N THR A 5 14.14 -2.39 2.77
CA THR A 5 13.62 -3.14 3.91
C THR A 5 13.10 -2.21 4.99
N ILE A 6 13.81 -1.10 5.26
CA ILE A 6 13.39 -0.12 6.26
C ILE A 6 12.04 0.49 5.87
N ILE A 7 11.91 0.96 4.64
CA ILE A 7 10.68 1.58 4.14
C ILE A 7 9.52 0.59 4.17
N ARG A 8 9.75 -0.63 3.69
CA ARG A 8 8.73 -1.68 3.68
C ARG A 8 8.24 -2.01 5.09
N THR A 9 9.18 -2.14 6.03
CA THR A 9 8.86 -2.41 7.43
C THR A 9 8.04 -1.27 8.04
N LEU A 10 8.42 -0.02 7.80
CA LEU A 10 7.70 1.14 8.32
C LEU A 10 6.28 1.21 7.79
N VAL A 11 6.10 0.97 6.51
CA VAL A 11 4.76 0.96 5.89
C VAL A 11 3.93 -0.19 6.44
N PHE A 12 4.52 -1.37 6.54
CA PHE A 12 3.84 -2.54 7.11
C PHE A 12 3.36 -2.27 8.54
N GLU A 13 4.22 -1.70 9.37
CA GLU A 13 3.87 -1.34 10.75
C GLU A 13 2.80 -0.25 10.82
N ALA A 14 2.88 0.74 9.94
CA ALA A 14 1.89 1.82 9.89
C ALA A 14 0.50 1.33 9.53
N LEU A 15 0.41 0.26 8.74
CA LEU A 15 -0.86 -0.32 8.31
C LEU A 15 -1.37 -1.43 9.25
N GLN A 16 -0.55 -1.88 10.20
CA GLN A 16 -1.00 -2.85 11.19
C GLN A 16 -2.11 -2.26 12.06
N GLY A 17 -3.15 -3.05 12.27
CA GLY A 17 -4.30 -2.60 13.08
C GLY A 17 -5.24 -1.65 12.36
N TYR A 18 -5.01 -1.37 11.08
CA TYR A 18 -5.94 -0.56 10.30
C TYR A 18 -7.30 -1.22 10.26
N LYS A 19 -8.35 -0.42 10.48
CA LYS A 19 -9.74 -0.87 10.46
C LYS A 19 -10.56 -0.03 9.50
N TYR A 20 -11.38 -0.72 8.73
CA TYR A 20 -12.41 -0.10 7.91
C TYR A 20 -13.78 -0.51 8.45
N ASN A 21 -14.62 0.46 8.80
CA ASN A 21 -15.92 0.22 9.43
C ASN A 21 -15.84 -0.78 10.62
N ASN A 22 -14.85 -0.55 11.50
CA ASN A 22 -14.58 -1.37 12.68
C ASN A 22 -14.11 -2.80 12.39
N THR A 23 -13.82 -3.13 11.13
CA THR A 23 -13.27 -4.42 10.73
C THR A 23 -11.79 -4.30 10.45
N ALA A 24 -10.96 -5.06 11.14
CA ALA A 24 -9.52 -5.08 10.91
C ALA A 24 -9.20 -5.66 9.54
N ILE A 25 -8.46 -4.91 8.73
CA ILE A 25 -8.05 -5.33 7.39
C ILE A 25 -6.63 -5.88 7.46
N PRO A 26 -6.41 -7.16 7.10
CA PRO A 26 -5.06 -7.73 7.17
C PRO A 26 -4.15 -7.15 6.09
N VAL A 27 -2.88 -7.01 6.45
CA VAL A 27 -1.82 -6.54 5.56
C VAL A 27 -0.81 -7.67 5.39
N PHE A 28 -0.50 -8.00 4.15
CA PHE A 28 0.46 -9.06 3.83
C PHE A 28 1.67 -8.48 3.13
N ASP A 29 2.82 -9.07 3.40
CA ASP A 29 4.07 -8.72 2.74
C ASP A 29 4.32 -9.72 1.60
N GLU A 30 4.13 -9.28 0.37
CA GLU A 30 4.28 -10.00 -0.90
C GLU A 30 3.28 -11.14 -1.11
N ILE A 31 3.12 -12.03 -0.16
CA ILE A 31 2.32 -13.25 -0.31
C ILE A 31 1.22 -13.30 0.75
N VAL A 32 0.01 -13.60 0.33
CA VAL A 32 -1.11 -13.79 1.25
C VAL A 32 -0.91 -15.08 2.05
N ASN A 33 -0.88 -14.94 3.38
CA ASN A 33 -0.77 -16.09 4.26
C ASN A 33 -2.12 -16.80 4.39
N PRO A 34 -2.26 -18.06 3.94
CA PRO A 34 -3.53 -18.77 3.96
C PRO A 34 -4.04 -19.07 5.38
N ASN A 35 -3.18 -18.97 6.39
CA ASN A 35 -3.56 -19.22 7.78
C ASN A 35 -4.15 -17.99 8.48
N VAL A 36 -4.09 -16.82 7.85
CA VAL A 36 -4.69 -15.60 8.38
C VAL A 36 -6.11 -15.47 7.84
N PRO A 37 -7.13 -15.37 8.72
CA PRO A 37 -8.49 -15.17 8.24
C PRO A 37 -8.66 -13.83 7.57
N ILE A 38 -9.34 -13.83 6.42
CA ILE A 38 -9.59 -12.63 5.64
C ILE A 38 -11.05 -12.22 5.86
N PRO A 39 -11.30 -10.97 6.28
CA PRO A 39 -12.66 -10.54 6.62
C PRO A 39 -13.52 -10.24 5.41
N SER A 40 -14.85 -10.30 5.62
CA SER A 40 -15.84 -9.78 4.70
C SER A 40 -16.19 -8.35 5.12
N VAL A 41 -16.29 -7.44 4.16
CA VAL A 41 -16.61 -6.03 4.43
C VAL A 41 -17.56 -5.51 3.36
N ASN A 42 -18.64 -4.89 3.77
CA ASN A 42 -19.59 -4.17 2.90
C ASN A 42 -20.01 -4.94 1.65
N GLY A 43 -20.25 -6.25 1.79
CA GLY A 43 -20.65 -7.10 0.69
C GLY A 43 -19.51 -7.80 -0.04
N ALA A 44 -18.29 -7.36 0.11
CA ALA A 44 -17.13 -8.08 -0.39
C ALA A 44 -16.85 -9.30 0.48
N GLN A 45 -16.57 -10.42 -0.15
CA GLN A 45 -16.32 -11.67 0.55
C GLN A 45 -14.96 -11.70 1.24
N GLU A 46 -13.95 -11.10 0.59
CA GLU A 46 -12.60 -11.00 1.12
C GLU A 46 -12.02 -9.62 0.84
N VAL A 47 -11.42 -9.00 1.83
CA VAL A 47 -10.76 -7.70 1.70
C VAL A 47 -9.40 -7.76 2.39
N TYR A 48 -8.34 -7.41 1.66
CA TYR A 48 -6.99 -7.40 2.23
C TYR A 48 -6.07 -6.45 1.49
N ILE A 49 -4.93 -6.17 2.10
CA ILE A 49 -3.90 -5.29 1.57
C ILE A 49 -2.62 -6.11 1.37
N VAL A 50 -1.94 -5.90 0.24
CA VAL A 50 -0.67 -6.55 -0.05
C VAL A 50 0.38 -5.50 -0.40
N LEU A 51 1.53 -5.55 0.26
CA LEU A 51 2.71 -4.81 -0.14
C LEU A 51 3.44 -5.64 -1.19
N GLN A 52 3.45 -5.15 -2.42
CA GLN A 52 4.00 -5.88 -3.56
C GLN A 52 5.40 -5.41 -3.93
N ASP A 53 5.63 -5.17 -5.20
CA ASP A 53 6.92 -4.84 -5.75
C ASP A 53 7.51 -3.57 -5.16
N GLN A 54 8.82 -3.57 -5.02
CA GLN A 54 9.58 -2.45 -4.52
C GLN A 54 10.82 -2.26 -5.39
N GLN A 55 11.07 -1.00 -5.75
CA GLN A 55 12.21 -0.64 -6.58
C GLN A 55 12.96 0.53 -5.95
N GLU A 56 14.27 0.37 -5.79
CA GLU A 56 15.14 1.41 -5.29
C GLU A 56 15.99 1.96 -6.43
N TYR A 57 16.11 3.29 -6.50
CA TYR A 57 16.97 3.91 -7.51
C TYR A 57 17.55 5.21 -6.99
N TYR A 58 18.67 5.61 -7.61
CA TYR A 58 19.42 6.78 -7.22
C TYR A 58 19.26 7.86 -8.28
N ASN A 59 19.15 9.11 -7.83
CA ASN A 59 19.10 10.24 -8.73
C ASN A 59 20.54 10.65 -9.09
N ALA A 60 20.92 10.51 -10.36
CA ALA A 60 22.28 10.78 -10.85
C ALA A 60 22.70 12.25 -10.75
N VAL A 61 21.75 13.17 -10.55
CA VAL A 61 22.00 14.61 -10.47
C VAL A 61 22.30 15.07 -9.05
N GLN A 62 22.24 14.19 -8.08
CA GLN A 62 22.40 14.57 -6.68
C GLN A 62 23.85 14.79 -6.28
N ASN A 63 24.02 15.81 -5.48
CA ASN A 63 25.29 16.21 -4.95
C ASN A 63 25.85 15.14 -4.00
N VAL A 64 27.14 14.90 -4.07
CA VAL A 64 27.86 13.81 -3.42
C VAL A 64 27.78 13.85 -1.89
N CYS A 65 27.40 14.99 -1.31
CA CYS A 65 27.39 15.19 0.14
C CYS A 65 26.16 14.60 0.85
N HIS A 66 25.13 14.21 0.10
CA HIS A 66 23.89 13.69 0.70
C HIS A 66 23.43 12.45 -0.02
N SER A 67 23.30 11.38 0.73
CA SER A 67 22.82 10.11 0.23
C SER A 67 21.29 10.13 0.18
N ARG A 68 20.74 10.50 -0.96
CA ARG A 68 19.31 10.42 -1.23
C ARG A 68 18.98 9.24 -2.11
N THR A 69 17.98 8.49 -1.72
CA THR A 69 17.47 7.42 -2.55
C THR A 69 15.99 7.57 -2.76
N ASN A 70 15.55 7.15 -3.92
CA ASN A 70 14.15 7.04 -4.27
C ASN A 70 13.76 5.56 -4.15
N ASN A 71 12.59 5.31 -3.59
CA ASN A 71 12.11 3.96 -3.42
C ASN A 71 10.63 3.94 -3.78
N ASP A 72 10.28 3.12 -4.77
CA ASP A 72 8.89 2.94 -5.19
C ASP A 72 8.36 1.68 -4.56
N LEU A 73 7.27 1.79 -3.83
CA LEU A 73 6.56 0.67 -3.23
C LEU A 73 5.16 0.58 -3.79
N THR A 74 4.80 -0.61 -4.27
CA THR A 74 3.47 -0.89 -4.77
C THR A 74 2.60 -1.45 -3.65
N ILE A 75 1.49 -0.79 -3.39
CA ILE A 75 0.49 -1.22 -2.42
C ILE A 75 -0.78 -1.60 -3.18
N ARG A 76 -1.27 -2.79 -2.95
CA ARG A 76 -2.47 -3.28 -3.60
C ARG A 76 -3.55 -3.57 -2.57
N VAL A 77 -4.72 -2.95 -2.73
CA VAL A 77 -5.91 -3.27 -1.96
C VAL A 77 -6.79 -4.17 -2.80
N VAL A 78 -7.10 -5.35 -2.30
CA VAL A 78 -7.86 -6.37 -3.03
C VAL A 78 -9.21 -6.56 -2.37
N THR A 79 -10.27 -6.54 -3.18
CA THR A 79 -11.62 -6.88 -2.75
C THR A 79 -12.17 -7.97 -3.67
N LYS A 80 -12.59 -9.09 -3.08
CA LYS A 80 -13.16 -10.20 -3.83
C LYS A 80 -14.66 -10.28 -3.56
N TRP A 81 -15.42 -10.38 -4.65
CA TRP A 81 -16.88 -10.37 -4.63
C TRP A 81 -17.44 -11.66 -5.21
N GLY A 82 -18.73 -11.87 -5.04
CA GLY A 82 -19.43 -12.91 -5.78
C GLY A 82 -19.73 -12.48 -7.21
N LEU A 83 -20.99 -12.47 -7.60
CA LEU A 83 -21.41 -12.10 -8.96
C LEU A 83 -21.56 -10.60 -9.16
N ILE A 84 -21.75 -9.85 -8.10
CA ILE A 84 -21.96 -8.39 -8.13
C ILE A 84 -20.99 -7.75 -7.16
N GLY A 85 -20.33 -6.69 -7.60
CA GLY A 85 -19.39 -5.96 -6.77
C GLY A 85 -19.15 -4.55 -7.28
N SER A 86 -18.27 -3.82 -6.60
CA SER A 86 -17.94 -2.45 -6.91
C SER A 86 -16.47 -2.17 -6.59
N LYS A 87 -15.83 -1.35 -7.42
CA LYS A 87 -14.46 -0.88 -7.17
C LYS A 87 -14.37 0.18 -6.09
N GLN A 88 -15.50 0.76 -5.67
CA GLN A 88 -15.54 1.85 -4.72
C GLN A 88 -14.88 1.47 -3.38
N LEU A 89 -15.12 0.27 -2.89
CA LEU A 89 -14.58 -0.17 -1.61
C LEU A 89 -13.04 -0.19 -1.62
N CYS A 90 -12.42 -0.74 -2.65
CA CYS A 90 -10.95 -0.76 -2.72
C CYS A 90 -10.35 0.63 -2.89
N GLU A 91 -11.04 1.54 -3.59
CA GLU A 91 -10.62 2.94 -3.70
C GLU A 91 -10.71 3.65 -2.35
N ASP A 92 -11.81 3.47 -1.62
CA ASP A 92 -12.00 4.09 -0.31
C ASP A 92 -10.94 3.64 0.69
N ILE A 93 -10.65 2.35 0.74
CA ILE A 93 -9.61 1.81 1.61
C ILE A 93 -8.24 2.37 1.21
N SER A 94 -7.95 2.43 -0.09
CA SER A 94 -6.68 2.98 -0.57
C SER A 94 -6.51 4.44 -0.15
N ASN A 95 -7.55 5.24 -0.23
CA ASN A 95 -7.50 6.64 0.19
C ASN A 95 -7.26 6.77 1.70
N GLU A 96 -7.88 5.91 2.50
CA GLU A 96 -7.67 5.93 3.95
C GLU A 96 -6.25 5.52 4.34
N ILE A 97 -5.71 4.47 3.72
CA ILE A 97 -4.33 4.04 4.04
C ILE A 97 -3.29 5.06 3.58
N LEU A 98 -3.54 5.76 2.46
CA LEU A 98 -2.67 6.86 2.06
C LEU A 98 -2.61 7.96 3.12
N ALA A 99 -3.74 8.28 3.73
CA ALA A 99 -3.80 9.27 4.80
C ALA A 99 -3.03 8.83 6.05
N LEU A 100 -2.86 7.53 6.27
CA LEU A 100 -2.03 7.02 7.37
C LEU A 100 -0.53 7.12 7.10
N ILE A 101 -0.14 7.21 5.84
CA ILE A 101 1.26 7.17 5.43
C ILE A 101 1.78 8.57 5.10
N ARG A 102 0.95 9.45 4.54
CA ARG A 102 1.39 10.76 4.08
C ARG A 102 0.37 11.86 4.36
N THR A 103 0.87 13.11 4.46
CA THR A 103 0.03 14.30 4.51
C THR A 103 -0.41 14.72 3.10
N LYS A 104 -1.33 15.69 3.03
CA LYS A 104 -1.73 16.29 1.75
C LYS A 104 -0.58 16.91 0.96
N ARG A 105 0.50 17.32 1.66
CA ARG A 105 1.69 17.89 1.04
C ARG A 105 2.72 16.85 0.62
N GLY A 106 2.43 15.58 0.88
CA GLY A 106 3.35 14.49 0.58
C GLY A 106 4.43 14.29 1.65
N GLU A 107 4.34 14.96 2.80
CA GLU A 107 5.24 14.71 3.92
C GLU A 107 4.95 13.34 4.52
N SER A 108 5.98 12.71 5.07
CA SER A 108 5.84 11.41 5.71
C SER A 108 5.16 11.52 7.08
N LEU A 109 4.19 10.65 7.33
CA LEU A 109 3.61 10.48 8.66
C LEU A 109 4.25 9.31 9.42
N LEU A 110 5.24 8.65 8.82
CA LEU A 110 5.93 7.54 9.45
C LEU A 110 6.86 8.05 10.56
N PRO A 111 6.67 7.60 11.81
CA PRO A 111 7.47 8.08 12.93
C PRO A 111 8.92 7.63 12.84
N ASP A 112 9.83 8.47 13.35
CA ASP A 112 11.25 8.18 13.50
C ASP A 112 11.93 7.64 12.25
N SER A 113 11.43 8.06 11.06
CA SER A 113 11.98 7.61 9.80
C SER A 113 12.81 8.70 9.14
N ASN A 114 13.75 8.28 8.30
CA ASN A 114 14.50 9.18 7.42
C ASN A 114 13.78 9.41 6.09
N VAL A 115 12.52 9.03 6.01
CA VAL A 115 11.67 9.31 4.86
C VAL A 115 11.24 10.77 4.92
N GLN A 116 11.69 11.57 3.98
CA GLN A 116 11.41 13.00 3.96
C GLN A 116 10.14 13.34 3.21
N ARG A 117 9.85 12.61 2.15
CA ARG A 117 8.70 12.89 1.30
C ARG A 117 8.15 11.61 0.70
N ILE A 118 6.83 11.59 0.56
CA ILE A 118 6.13 10.49 -0.09
C ILE A 118 5.28 11.10 -1.20
N ASN A 119 5.54 10.68 -2.43
CA ASN A 119 4.81 11.14 -3.60
C ASN A 119 3.95 10.02 -4.16
N LEU A 120 2.74 10.34 -4.58
CA LEU A 120 1.91 9.41 -5.31
C LEU A 120 2.39 9.38 -6.76
N SER A 121 2.99 8.26 -7.18
CA SER A 121 3.47 8.08 -8.56
C SER A 121 2.36 7.67 -9.50
N MET A 122 1.56 6.70 -9.08
CA MET A 122 0.49 6.14 -9.92
C MET A 122 -0.57 5.51 -9.04
N SER A 123 -1.81 5.60 -9.49
CA SER A 123 -2.90 4.80 -8.92
C SER A 123 -3.84 4.37 -10.03
N ARG A 124 -4.35 3.14 -9.94
CA ARG A 124 -5.34 2.63 -10.89
C ARG A 124 -6.14 1.48 -10.28
N ALA A 125 -7.37 1.34 -10.77
CA ALA A 125 -8.21 0.20 -10.44
C ALA A 125 -8.04 -0.89 -11.50
N ILE A 126 -8.03 -2.14 -11.04
CA ILE A 126 -7.99 -3.32 -11.91
C ILE A 126 -9.18 -4.20 -11.56
N SER A 127 -9.89 -4.65 -12.58
CA SER A 127 -10.97 -5.62 -12.40
C SER A 127 -10.59 -6.95 -13.04
N GLU A 128 -10.88 -8.04 -12.35
CA GLU A 128 -10.67 -9.40 -12.85
C GLU A 128 -11.96 -10.18 -12.65
N VAL A 129 -12.38 -10.87 -13.70
CA VAL A 129 -13.59 -11.70 -13.70
C VAL A 129 -13.18 -13.14 -13.92
N THR A 130 -13.51 -14.00 -12.94
CA THR A 130 -13.40 -15.45 -13.08
C THR A 130 -14.80 -16.04 -13.22
N GLN A 131 -14.92 -17.36 -13.44
CA GLN A 131 -16.21 -18.01 -13.71
C GLN A 131 -17.29 -17.75 -12.68
N SER A 132 -16.91 -17.54 -11.41
CA SER A 132 -17.87 -17.36 -10.31
C SER A 132 -17.54 -16.19 -9.41
N ASN A 133 -16.45 -15.48 -9.67
CA ASN A 133 -15.96 -14.43 -8.77
C ASN A 133 -15.55 -13.18 -9.54
N LEU A 134 -15.83 -12.06 -8.94
CA LEU A 134 -15.41 -10.74 -9.40
C LEU A 134 -14.41 -10.19 -8.40
N SER A 135 -13.28 -9.71 -8.87
CA SER A 135 -12.25 -9.11 -8.03
C SER A 135 -11.93 -7.71 -8.52
N PHE A 136 -11.93 -6.76 -7.59
CA PHE A 136 -11.43 -5.42 -7.85
C PHE A 136 -10.20 -5.17 -6.99
N SER A 137 -9.17 -4.63 -7.62
CA SER A 137 -7.95 -4.22 -6.92
C SER A 137 -7.67 -2.76 -7.21
N PHE A 138 -7.18 -2.05 -6.21
CA PHE A 138 -6.67 -0.71 -6.40
C PHE A 138 -5.17 -0.72 -6.14
N ILE A 139 -4.40 -0.41 -7.19
CA ILE A 139 -2.93 -0.41 -7.10
C ILE A 139 -2.47 1.02 -6.94
N THR A 140 -1.65 1.25 -5.93
CA THR A 140 -1.03 2.53 -5.66
C THR A 140 0.48 2.35 -5.61
N ILE A 141 1.20 3.16 -6.37
CA ILE A 141 2.67 3.21 -6.31
C ILE A 141 3.06 4.49 -5.60
N LEU A 142 3.73 4.35 -4.47
CA LEU A 142 4.25 5.45 -3.68
C LEU A 142 5.75 5.57 -3.87
N ASN A 143 6.21 6.78 -4.13
CA ASN A 143 7.63 7.10 -4.21
C ASN A 143 8.07 7.70 -2.87
N PHE A 144 9.01 7.05 -2.22
CA PHE A 144 9.59 7.47 -0.95
C PHE A 144 10.96 8.08 -1.20
N ILE A 145 11.15 9.31 -0.74
CA ILE A 145 12.45 9.94 -0.75
C ILE A 145 13.07 9.72 0.63
N TYR A 146 14.12 8.93 0.66
CA TYR A 146 14.81 8.53 1.87
C TYR A 146 16.16 9.24 1.96
N ASN A 147 16.43 9.85 3.09
CA ASN A 147 17.67 10.58 3.35
C ASN A 147 18.37 9.94 4.55
N GLY A 148 19.34 9.12 4.27
CA GLY A 148 20.00 8.40 5.36
C GLY A 148 21.42 8.01 5.09
#